data_4ed18d4fc1b12dd207bac3a94ced6ed2
#
_entry.id   4ed18d4fc1b12dd207bac3a94ced6ed2
#
_cell.length_a   1.000
_cell.length_b   1.000
_cell.length_c   1.000
_cell.angle_alpha   90.00
_cell.angle_beta   90.00
_cell.angle_gamma   90.00
#
_symmetry.space_group_name_H-M   'P 1'
#
loop_
_entity.id
_entity.type
_entity.pdbx_description
1 polymer ?
#
loop_
_entity_poly.entity_id
_entity_poly.type
_entity_poly.pdbx_seq_one_letter_code
_entity_poly.pdbx_strand_id
1 'polypeptide(L)'
;MVSPESQPAIEVADLTIRYGDRIAVNGLSFRAMPGQITALLGPNGAGKTSTVETLEGYRRPTSGTVRVLGLDPVADHRQLVARIGVMLQSGGVATGMRPAEALHLFASYYDNPVDPDELLELVGLADHRSSTWRSMSGGEQQRLSLALALVGRPDVAFLDEPTAGIDPAGRQLIRRVIADLRDRGVAVLLTTHDLEEAEKLADHVVIIDHGVVLADGTPTELMRAAQGDEVRFGAPSGLDVSSLGERIGAVVTEASPGEYVVASAATPTMVAAITAWLAEMDLPLADLRAGRQRLEDVFLRLTADATAPAAEPAAGRRRRSRR
;
A
#
# COMPACT_ATOMS: atom_id res chain seq x y z
N MET A 1 -32.20 -1.35 13.03
CA MET A 1 -32.22 -0.69 11.71
C MET A 1 -30.83 -0.87 11.14
N VAL A 2 -30.68 -1.72 10.14
CA VAL A 2 -29.42 -1.88 9.40
C VAL A 2 -29.23 -0.58 8.63
N SER A 3 -28.11 0.13 8.87
CA SER A 3 -27.73 1.30 8.07
C SER A 3 -27.69 0.88 6.60
N PRO A 4 -28.17 1.69 5.66
CA PRO A 4 -28.01 1.40 4.25
C PRO A 4 -26.51 1.25 4.01
N GLU A 5 -26.10 0.10 3.45
CA GLU A 5 -24.73 -0.13 3.02
C GLU A 5 -24.35 1.06 2.13
N SER A 6 -23.41 1.88 2.58
CA SER A 6 -22.96 3.03 1.81
C SER A 6 -22.35 2.48 0.51
N GLN A 7 -22.80 3.02 -0.62
CA GLN A 7 -22.33 2.61 -1.93
C GLN A 7 -20.81 2.85 -2.01
N PRO A 8 -20.01 1.90 -2.50
CA PRO A 8 -18.57 2.09 -2.62
C PRO A 8 -18.25 3.27 -3.57
N ALA A 9 -17.25 4.05 -3.21
CA ALA A 9 -16.74 5.13 -4.06
C ALA A 9 -15.97 4.56 -5.26
N ILE A 10 -15.28 3.44 -5.05
CA ILE A 10 -14.58 2.69 -6.10
C ILE A 10 -15.03 1.23 -6.01
N GLU A 11 -15.44 0.66 -7.15
CA GLU A 11 -15.76 -0.76 -7.27
C GLU A 11 -15.03 -1.34 -8.48
N VAL A 12 -14.28 -2.40 -8.24
CA VAL A 12 -13.55 -3.17 -9.24
C VAL A 12 -14.04 -4.61 -9.16
N ALA A 13 -14.49 -5.17 -10.28
CA ALA A 13 -14.97 -6.55 -10.36
C ALA A 13 -14.37 -7.27 -11.57
N ASP A 14 -13.58 -8.31 -11.28
CA ASP A 14 -12.92 -9.20 -12.24
C ASP A 14 -12.10 -8.47 -13.30
N LEU A 15 -11.48 -7.36 -12.92
CA LEU A 15 -10.70 -6.51 -13.82
C LEU A 15 -9.52 -7.27 -14.42
N THR A 16 -9.49 -7.33 -15.76
CA THR A 16 -8.37 -7.86 -16.52
C THR A 16 -7.83 -6.81 -17.48
N ILE A 17 -6.50 -6.64 -17.48
CA ILE A 17 -5.79 -5.71 -18.36
C ILE A 17 -4.67 -6.45 -19.07
N ARG A 18 -4.63 -6.34 -20.40
CA ARG A 18 -3.62 -6.96 -21.25
C ARG A 18 -2.89 -5.93 -22.11
N TYR A 19 -1.60 -6.16 -22.31
CA TYR A 19 -0.74 -5.44 -23.23
C TYR A 19 -0.14 -6.46 -24.23
N GLY A 20 -0.78 -6.60 -25.38
CA GLY A 20 -0.44 -7.68 -26.29
C GLY A 20 -0.63 -9.05 -25.62
N ASP A 21 0.44 -9.82 -25.54
CA ASP A 21 0.41 -11.17 -24.91
C ASP A 21 0.58 -11.13 -23.37
N ARG A 22 1.03 -10.00 -22.81
CA ARG A 22 1.26 -9.86 -21.37
C ARG A 22 -0.04 -9.47 -20.65
N ILE A 23 -0.42 -10.25 -19.64
CA ILE A 23 -1.48 -9.90 -18.69
C ILE A 23 -0.84 -9.10 -17.56
N ALA A 24 -1.27 -7.84 -17.38
CA ALA A 24 -0.79 -6.96 -16.32
C ALA A 24 -1.69 -7.00 -15.08
N VAL A 25 -3.00 -7.23 -15.29
CA VAL A 25 -4.00 -7.42 -14.23
C VAL A 25 -4.88 -8.59 -14.64
N ASN A 26 -5.17 -9.49 -13.72
CA ASN A 26 -5.84 -10.76 -14.00
C ASN A 26 -6.94 -11.06 -12.96
N GLY A 27 -8.18 -10.63 -13.24
CA GLY A 27 -9.34 -10.90 -12.40
C GLY A 27 -9.32 -10.14 -11.05
N LEU A 28 -8.75 -8.93 -11.03
CA LEU A 28 -8.65 -8.11 -9.81
C LEU A 28 -10.04 -7.64 -9.38
N SER A 29 -10.38 -7.84 -8.10
CA SER A 29 -11.64 -7.36 -7.50
C SER A 29 -11.35 -6.76 -6.13
N PHE A 30 -11.82 -5.53 -5.90
CA PHE A 30 -11.79 -4.84 -4.61
C PHE A 30 -12.76 -3.67 -4.57
N ARG A 31 -12.96 -3.10 -3.38
CA ARG A 31 -13.79 -1.90 -3.16
C ARG A 31 -13.06 -0.89 -2.28
N ALA A 32 -13.35 0.40 -2.51
CA ALA A 32 -12.95 1.48 -1.61
C ALA A 32 -14.17 2.31 -1.22
N MET A 33 -14.30 2.64 0.06
CA MET A 33 -15.47 3.31 0.60
C MET A 33 -15.24 4.83 0.69
N PRO A 34 -16.31 5.65 0.64
CA PRO A 34 -16.22 7.06 0.97
C PRO A 34 -15.66 7.25 2.39
N GLY A 35 -14.81 8.27 2.60
CA GLY A 35 -14.20 8.53 3.90
C GLY A 35 -13.26 7.42 4.36
N GLN A 36 -12.61 6.74 3.43
CA GLN A 36 -11.65 5.66 3.71
C GLN A 36 -10.37 5.88 2.90
N ILE A 37 -9.24 5.60 3.52
CA ILE A 37 -7.94 5.53 2.84
C ILE A 37 -7.69 4.05 2.50
N THR A 38 -7.73 3.73 1.20
CA THR A 38 -7.41 2.40 0.69
C THR A 38 -6.01 2.41 0.07
N ALA A 39 -5.11 1.57 0.56
CA ALA A 39 -3.77 1.41 0.01
C ALA A 39 -3.71 0.20 -0.94
N LEU A 40 -3.33 0.44 -2.20
CA LEU A 40 -3.05 -0.61 -3.18
C LEU A 40 -1.55 -0.92 -3.16
N LEU A 41 -1.17 -2.03 -2.55
CA LEU A 41 0.21 -2.46 -2.34
C LEU A 41 0.63 -3.54 -3.32
N GLY A 42 1.91 -3.57 -3.65
CA GLY A 42 2.49 -4.63 -4.48
C GLY A 42 3.87 -4.26 -5.01
N PRO A 43 4.66 -5.23 -5.46
CA PRO A 43 5.97 -4.97 -6.06
C PRO A 43 5.83 -4.18 -7.38
N ASN A 44 6.98 -3.74 -7.91
CA ASN A 44 7.00 -3.11 -9.22
C ASN A 44 6.54 -4.10 -10.29
N GLY A 45 5.60 -3.66 -11.14
CA GLY A 45 5.03 -4.53 -12.17
C GLY A 45 3.84 -5.39 -11.71
N ALA A 46 3.39 -5.28 -10.45
CA ALA A 46 2.22 -6.01 -9.94
C ALA A 46 0.88 -5.59 -10.56
N GLY A 47 0.83 -4.48 -11.31
CA GLY A 47 -0.39 -4.01 -11.96
C GLY A 47 -1.01 -2.77 -11.31
N LYS A 48 -0.39 -2.16 -10.27
CA LYS A 48 -0.91 -0.98 -9.57
C LYS A 48 -1.23 0.18 -10.51
N THR A 49 -0.25 0.67 -11.24
CA THR A 49 -0.41 1.80 -12.17
C THR A 49 -1.48 1.52 -13.24
N SER A 50 -1.48 0.31 -13.82
CA SER A 50 -2.49 -0.07 -14.81
C SER A 50 -3.90 -0.08 -14.23
N THR A 51 -4.05 -0.51 -12.98
CA THR A 51 -5.33 -0.48 -12.25
C THR A 51 -5.78 0.96 -12.03
N VAL A 52 -4.89 1.83 -11.50
CA VAL A 52 -5.21 3.24 -11.23
C VAL A 52 -5.54 3.99 -12.53
N GLU A 53 -4.75 3.86 -13.60
CA GLU A 53 -5.05 4.44 -14.92
C GLU A 53 -6.43 4.03 -15.46
N THR A 54 -6.86 2.79 -15.15
CA THR A 54 -8.19 2.32 -15.56
C THR A 54 -9.30 2.99 -14.75
N LEU A 55 -9.09 3.18 -13.45
CA LEU A 55 -10.02 3.87 -12.55
C LEU A 55 -10.12 5.38 -12.87
N GLU A 56 -9.04 5.98 -13.32
CA GLU A 56 -9.00 7.38 -13.78
C GLU A 56 -9.62 7.57 -15.16
N GLY A 57 -9.90 6.48 -15.89
CA GLY A 57 -10.50 6.50 -17.23
C GLY A 57 -9.51 6.69 -18.37
N TYR A 58 -8.21 6.67 -18.12
CA TYR A 58 -7.17 6.72 -19.17
C TYR A 58 -7.04 5.40 -19.92
N ARG A 59 -7.56 4.32 -19.35
CA ARG A 59 -7.44 2.97 -19.91
C ARG A 59 -8.79 2.24 -19.89
N ARG A 60 -9.07 1.52 -20.97
CA ARG A 60 -10.19 0.57 -21.00
C ARG A 60 -9.76 -0.78 -20.44
N PRO A 61 -10.56 -1.43 -19.59
CA PRO A 61 -10.35 -2.81 -19.21
C PRO A 61 -10.43 -3.75 -20.44
N THR A 62 -9.66 -4.84 -20.41
CA THR A 62 -9.81 -5.91 -21.41
C THR A 62 -11.08 -6.73 -21.12
N SER A 63 -11.35 -6.99 -19.84
CA SER A 63 -12.59 -7.58 -19.32
C SER A 63 -12.80 -7.18 -17.86
N GLY A 64 -13.97 -7.52 -17.33
CA GLY A 64 -14.40 -7.07 -15.99
C GLY A 64 -15.05 -5.70 -16.03
N THR A 65 -15.38 -5.17 -14.86
CA THR A 65 -16.05 -3.86 -14.72
C THR A 65 -15.38 -3.02 -13.66
N VAL A 66 -15.33 -1.72 -13.89
CA VAL A 66 -14.88 -0.71 -12.92
C VAL A 66 -15.95 0.37 -12.81
N ARG A 67 -16.15 0.85 -11.58
CA ARG A 67 -17.02 1.99 -11.28
C ARG A 67 -16.32 2.91 -10.30
N VAL A 68 -16.39 4.21 -10.57
CA VAL A 68 -15.93 5.26 -9.67
C VAL A 68 -17.10 6.22 -9.46
N LEU A 69 -17.54 6.39 -8.22
CA LEU A 69 -18.77 7.13 -7.87
C LEU A 69 -20.01 6.62 -8.63
N GLY A 70 -20.06 5.31 -8.92
CA GLY A 70 -21.11 4.68 -9.71
C GLY A 70 -21.02 4.88 -11.23
N LEU A 71 -20.06 5.70 -11.70
CA LEU A 71 -19.82 6.04 -13.10
C LEU A 71 -18.84 5.05 -13.76
N ASP A 72 -18.98 4.85 -15.06
CA ASP A 72 -17.96 4.17 -15.87
C ASP A 72 -16.84 5.16 -16.21
N PRO A 73 -15.58 4.92 -15.78
CA PRO A 73 -14.53 5.92 -15.92
C PRO A 73 -14.23 6.34 -17.36
N VAL A 74 -14.48 5.47 -18.33
CA VAL A 74 -14.26 5.75 -19.76
C VAL A 74 -15.49 6.31 -20.44
N ALA A 75 -16.67 5.72 -20.19
CA ALA A 75 -17.89 6.14 -20.84
C ALA A 75 -18.40 7.49 -20.27
N ASP A 76 -18.30 7.68 -18.96
CA ASP A 76 -18.78 8.87 -18.25
C ASP A 76 -17.62 9.81 -17.86
N HIS A 77 -16.47 9.73 -18.55
CA HIS A 77 -15.24 10.41 -18.20
C HIS A 77 -15.40 11.90 -17.91
N ARG A 78 -16.19 12.60 -18.75
CA ARG A 78 -16.43 14.05 -18.56
C ARG A 78 -17.11 14.38 -17.23
N GLN A 79 -18.01 13.51 -16.74
CA GLN A 79 -18.67 13.70 -15.44
C GLN A 79 -17.73 13.34 -14.30
N LEU A 80 -16.89 12.34 -14.53
CA LEU A 80 -15.98 11.82 -13.52
C LEU A 80 -14.82 12.77 -13.23
N VAL A 81 -14.17 13.33 -14.26
CA VAL A 81 -12.95 14.15 -14.07
C VAL A 81 -13.17 15.39 -13.21
N ALA A 82 -14.40 15.91 -13.17
CA ALA A 82 -14.75 17.05 -12.32
C ALA A 82 -14.85 16.69 -10.84
N ARG A 83 -14.87 15.40 -10.50
CA ARG A 83 -15.10 14.85 -9.17
C ARG A 83 -13.94 14.05 -8.61
N ILE A 84 -12.89 13.83 -9.41
CA ILE A 84 -11.69 13.11 -8.99
C ILE A 84 -10.49 14.04 -8.94
N GLY A 85 -9.58 13.79 -8.01
CA GLY A 85 -8.26 14.37 -7.95
C GLY A 85 -7.22 13.32 -8.26
N VAL A 86 -6.26 13.66 -9.11
CA VAL A 86 -5.20 12.72 -9.52
C VAL A 86 -3.85 13.34 -9.22
N MET A 87 -3.06 12.66 -8.41
CA MET A 87 -1.67 12.98 -8.14
C MET A 87 -0.79 12.01 -8.90
N LEU A 88 -0.13 12.48 -9.94
CA LEU A 88 0.78 11.69 -10.75
C LEU A 88 2.13 11.47 -10.04
N GLN A 89 2.75 10.33 -10.26
CA GLN A 89 4.09 10.01 -9.74
C GLN A 89 5.16 11.02 -10.20
N SER A 90 5.02 11.59 -11.40
CA SER A 90 5.94 12.61 -11.93
C SER A 90 5.28 13.46 -13.02
N GLY A 91 5.72 14.71 -13.17
CA GLY A 91 5.26 15.60 -14.22
C GLY A 91 4.01 16.40 -13.86
N GLY A 92 3.21 16.76 -14.86
CA GLY A 92 1.96 17.51 -14.69
C GLY A 92 2.12 19.02 -14.68
N VAL A 93 3.31 19.57 -14.38
CA VAL A 93 3.57 21.01 -14.34
C VAL A 93 4.72 21.37 -15.30
N ALA A 94 4.54 22.44 -16.07
CA ALA A 94 5.61 22.94 -16.94
C ALA A 94 6.80 23.43 -16.10
N THR A 95 8.02 23.11 -16.53
CA THR A 95 9.28 23.34 -15.77
C THR A 95 9.54 24.79 -15.38
N GLY A 96 9.03 25.76 -16.15
CA GLY A 96 9.13 27.19 -15.87
C GLY A 96 7.97 27.78 -15.07
N MET A 97 6.90 27.01 -14.82
CA MET A 97 5.71 27.46 -14.12
C MET A 97 5.96 27.56 -12.60
N ARG A 98 5.34 28.50 -11.97
CA ARG A 98 5.40 28.70 -10.50
C ARG A 98 4.23 28.00 -9.81
N PRO A 99 4.37 27.58 -8.53
CA PRO A 99 3.28 26.93 -7.79
C PRO A 99 1.97 27.71 -7.80
N ALA A 100 2.01 29.01 -7.55
CA ALA A 100 0.81 29.85 -7.57
C ALA A 100 0.17 29.89 -8.97
N GLU A 101 0.99 30.02 -10.04
CA GLU A 101 0.51 30.02 -11.43
C GLU A 101 -0.15 28.68 -11.79
N ALA A 102 0.47 27.57 -11.38
CA ALA A 102 -0.07 26.24 -11.62
C ALA A 102 -1.43 26.04 -10.93
N LEU A 103 -1.52 26.39 -9.65
CA LEU A 103 -2.76 26.26 -8.89
C LEU A 103 -3.88 27.15 -9.42
N HIS A 104 -3.59 28.40 -9.79
CA HIS A 104 -4.58 29.28 -10.43
C HIS A 104 -5.04 28.77 -11.80
N LEU A 105 -4.12 28.21 -12.59
CA LEU A 105 -4.48 27.60 -13.86
C LEU A 105 -5.41 26.42 -13.66
N PHE A 106 -5.06 25.50 -12.77
CA PHE A 106 -5.88 24.32 -12.51
C PHE A 106 -7.23 24.71 -11.86
N ALA A 107 -7.24 25.69 -10.96
CA ALA A 107 -8.47 26.20 -10.37
C ALA A 107 -9.45 26.73 -11.42
N SER A 108 -8.94 27.31 -12.52
CA SER A 108 -9.78 27.82 -13.60
C SER A 108 -10.58 26.76 -14.36
N TYR A 109 -10.27 25.48 -14.19
CA TYR A 109 -11.00 24.36 -14.80
C TYR A 109 -12.22 23.90 -13.99
N TYR A 110 -12.41 24.41 -12.77
CA TYR A 110 -13.47 23.99 -11.85
C TYR A 110 -14.40 25.15 -11.49
N ASP A 111 -15.69 24.87 -11.32
CA ASP A 111 -16.67 25.88 -10.95
C ASP A 111 -16.53 26.37 -9.50
N ASN A 112 -16.09 25.49 -8.60
CA ASN A 112 -15.93 25.77 -7.16
C ASN A 112 -14.59 25.21 -6.61
N PRO A 113 -13.46 25.75 -7.06
CA PRO A 113 -12.15 25.26 -6.62
C PRO A 113 -11.86 25.61 -5.15
N VAL A 114 -10.88 24.93 -4.57
CA VAL A 114 -10.21 25.40 -3.36
C VAL A 114 -9.38 26.63 -3.72
N ASP A 115 -9.31 27.61 -2.82
CA ASP A 115 -8.45 28.77 -3.02
C ASP A 115 -6.99 28.35 -3.21
N PRO A 116 -6.32 28.76 -4.30
CA PRO A 116 -4.92 28.45 -4.55
C PRO A 116 -3.96 28.82 -3.41
N ASP A 117 -4.21 29.94 -2.72
CA ASP A 117 -3.35 30.38 -1.63
C ASP A 117 -3.56 29.48 -0.37
N GLU A 118 -4.80 29.08 -0.07
CA GLU A 118 -5.11 28.10 0.99
C GLU A 118 -4.41 26.76 0.72
N LEU A 119 -4.35 26.32 -0.54
CA LEU A 119 -3.67 25.10 -0.94
C LEU A 119 -2.15 25.21 -0.75
N LEU A 120 -1.55 26.35 -1.10
CA LEU A 120 -0.12 26.57 -0.86
C LEU A 120 0.23 26.52 0.63
N GLU A 121 -0.62 27.09 1.48
CA GLU A 121 -0.47 27.01 2.94
C GLU A 121 -0.62 25.56 3.43
N LEU A 122 -1.67 24.87 2.98
CA LEU A 122 -1.99 23.49 3.36
C LEU A 122 -0.82 22.52 3.10
N VAL A 123 -0.13 22.67 1.96
CA VAL A 123 1.01 21.83 1.60
C VAL A 123 2.37 22.42 1.99
N GLY A 124 2.41 23.54 2.74
CA GLY A 124 3.63 24.18 3.22
C GLY A 124 4.51 24.73 2.10
N LEU A 125 3.90 25.36 1.10
CA LEU A 125 4.58 25.98 -0.04
C LEU A 125 4.34 27.50 -0.14
N ALA A 126 3.79 28.13 0.89
CA ALA A 126 3.51 29.57 0.91
C ALA A 126 4.76 30.42 0.59
N ASP A 127 5.92 30.07 1.14
CA ASP A 127 7.19 30.77 0.93
C ASP A 127 7.80 30.45 -0.45
N HIS A 128 7.35 29.41 -1.13
CA HIS A 128 7.84 28.94 -2.43
C HIS A 128 6.95 29.33 -3.62
N ARG A 129 5.92 30.16 -3.40
CA ARG A 129 4.92 30.53 -4.41
C ARG A 129 5.51 31.17 -5.69
N SER A 130 6.70 31.76 -5.60
CA SER A 130 7.42 32.40 -6.71
C SER A 130 8.57 31.57 -7.29
N SER A 131 8.92 30.44 -6.67
CA SER A 131 9.94 29.51 -7.18
C SER A 131 9.44 28.81 -8.44
N THR A 132 10.32 28.53 -9.41
CA THR A 132 9.89 27.75 -10.57
C THR A 132 9.86 26.25 -10.23
N TRP A 133 8.97 25.48 -10.87
CA TRP A 133 8.91 24.02 -10.71
C TRP A 133 10.30 23.37 -10.81
N ARG A 134 11.12 23.79 -11.80
CA ARG A 134 12.46 23.27 -12.00
C ARG A 134 13.41 23.53 -10.82
N SER A 135 13.21 24.61 -10.07
CA SER A 135 14.06 24.97 -8.93
C SER A 135 13.61 24.35 -7.61
N MET A 136 12.44 23.72 -7.59
CA MET A 136 11.90 23.06 -6.42
C MET A 136 12.58 21.71 -6.17
N SER A 137 12.74 21.34 -4.91
CA SER A 137 13.16 19.99 -4.51
C SER A 137 12.09 18.95 -4.90
N GLY A 138 12.45 17.68 -4.99
CA GLY A 138 11.49 16.61 -5.26
C GLY A 138 10.33 16.57 -4.27
N GLY A 139 10.60 16.81 -2.99
CA GLY A 139 9.57 16.85 -1.95
C GLY A 139 8.62 18.05 -2.09
N GLU A 140 9.11 19.22 -2.53
CA GLU A 140 8.27 20.39 -2.83
C GLU A 140 7.41 20.14 -4.06
N GLN A 141 7.97 19.54 -5.11
CA GLN A 141 7.23 19.13 -6.31
C GLN A 141 6.11 18.15 -5.97
N GLN A 142 6.39 17.16 -5.12
CA GLN A 142 5.41 16.18 -4.67
C GLN A 142 4.26 16.84 -3.89
N ARG A 143 4.57 17.79 -2.99
CA ARG A 143 3.56 18.56 -2.25
C ARG A 143 2.72 19.45 -3.16
N LEU A 144 3.31 20.05 -4.18
CA LEU A 144 2.54 20.80 -5.18
C LEU A 144 1.64 19.87 -6.01
N SER A 145 2.12 18.69 -6.40
CA SER A 145 1.30 17.69 -7.11
C SER A 145 0.09 17.25 -6.29
N LEU A 146 0.26 17.08 -4.98
CA LEU A 146 -0.87 16.83 -4.08
C LEU A 146 -1.85 18.01 -4.06
N ALA A 147 -1.38 19.26 -3.93
CA ALA A 147 -2.24 20.44 -3.95
C ALA A 147 -3.04 20.54 -5.26
N LEU A 148 -2.42 20.26 -6.41
CA LEU A 148 -3.09 20.23 -7.70
C LEU A 148 -4.19 19.16 -7.78
N ALA A 149 -3.98 17.99 -7.18
CA ALA A 149 -5.01 16.96 -7.09
C ALA A 149 -6.21 17.39 -6.25
N LEU A 150 -6.03 18.31 -5.32
CA LEU A 150 -7.07 18.75 -4.37
C LEU A 150 -7.84 20.00 -4.82
N VAL A 151 -7.35 20.70 -5.83
CA VAL A 151 -7.90 22.00 -6.25
C VAL A 151 -9.38 21.94 -6.61
N GLY A 152 -9.84 20.85 -7.22
CA GLY A 152 -11.22 20.64 -7.65
C GLY A 152 -12.18 20.17 -6.56
N ARG A 153 -11.77 20.07 -5.29
CA ARG A 153 -12.58 19.47 -4.19
C ARG A 153 -13.08 18.07 -4.54
N PRO A 154 -12.18 17.12 -4.78
CA PRO A 154 -12.58 15.81 -5.28
C PRO A 154 -13.40 15.02 -4.26
N ASP A 155 -14.31 14.17 -4.76
CA ASP A 155 -15.00 13.13 -3.99
C ASP A 155 -14.12 11.86 -3.87
N VAL A 156 -13.22 11.65 -4.84
CA VAL A 156 -12.22 10.56 -4.86
C VAL A 156 -10.85 11.13 -5.20
N ALA A 157 -9.83 10.79 -4.42
CA ALA A 157 -8.43 11.15 -4.69
C ALA A 157 -7.61 9.90 -5.01
N PHE A 158 -6.96 9.90 -6.19
CA PHE A 158 -5.96 8.92 -6.60
C PHE A 158 -4.58 9.49 -6.35
N LEU A 159 -3.79 8.85 -5.49
CA LEU A 159 -2.49 9.35 -5.06
C LEU A 159 -1.41 8.31 -5.35
N ASP A 160 -0.59 8.55 -6.39
CA ASP A 160 0.47 7.61 -6.75
C ASP A 160 1.76 7.96 -5.99
N GLU A 161 2.19 7.08 -5.07
CA GLU A 161 3.39 7.22 -4.25
C GLU A 161 3.50 8.58 -3.53
N PRO A 162 2.48 9.05 -2.77
CA PRO A 162 2.38 10.45 -2.33
C PRO A 162 3.52 10.90 -1.40
N THR A 163 4.22 9.98 -0.74
CA THR A 163 5.28 10.27 0.23
C THR A 163 6.68 9.88 -0.26
N ALA A 164 6.80 9.38 -1.50
CA ALA A 164 8.07 8.93 -2.05
C ALA A 164 9.08 10.08 -2.19
N GLY A 165 10.32 9.85 -1.74
CA GLY A 165 11.42 10.82 -1.89
C GLY A 165 11.29 12.09 -1.04
N ILE A 166 10.40 12.12 -0.05
CA ILE A 166 10.16 13.27 0.82
C ILE A 166 10.86 13.08 2.17
N ASP A 167 11.34 14.17 2.75
CA ASP A 167 11.89 14.20 4.09
C ASP A 167 10.85 13.86 5.18
N PRO A 168 11.25 13.47 6.39
CA PRO A 168 10.30 13.05 7.43
C PRO A 168 9.25 14.11 7.80
N ALA A 169 9.61 15.39 7.79
CA ALA A 169 8.67 16.48 8.12
C ALA A 169 7.62 16.67 7.02
N GLY A 170 8.06 16.67 5.75
CA GLY A 170 7.16 16.72 4.59
C GLY A 170 6.25 15.50 4.51
N ARG A 171 6.76 14.31 4.83
CA ARG A 171 5.99 13.06 4.91
C ARG A 171 4.85 13.18 5.94
N GLN A 172 5.17 13.71 7.13
CA GLN A 172 4.16 13.92 8.17
C GLN A 172 3.09 14.95 7.75
N LEU A 173 3.48 15.99 7.00
CA LEU A 173 2.52 16.96 6.46
C LEU A 173 1.56 16.31 5.48
N ILE A 174 2.08 15.54 4.50
CA ILE A 174 1.25 14.83 3.53
C ILE A 174 0.29 13.85 4.21
N ARG A 175 0.75 13.08 5.21
CA ARG A 175 -0.12 12.19 5.99
C ARG A 175 -1.29 12.92 6.63
N ARG A 176 -1.04 14.10 7.22
CA ARG A 176 -2.11 14.94 7.81
C ARG A 176 -3.10 15.37 6.74
N VAL A 177 -2.63 15.84 5.59
CA VAL A 177 -3.51 16.27 4.49
C VAL A 177 -4.37 15.10 4.02
N ILE A 178 -3.81 13.91 3.85
CA ILE A 178 -4.55 12.70 3.42
C ILE A 178 -5.57 12.28 4.50
N ALA A 179 -5.21 12.34 5.77
CA ALA A 179 -6.14 12.05 6.87
C ALA A 179 -7.30 13.06 6.92
N ASP A 180 -7.02 14.36 6.70
CA ASP A 180 -8.06 15.39 6.61
C ASP A 180 -9.04 15.18 5.45
N LEU A 181 -8.56 14.65 4.31
CA LEU A 181 -9.42 14.27 3.18
C LEU A 181 -10.39 13.16 3.58
N ARG A 182 -9.88 12.09 4.18
CA ARG A 182 -10.71 11.00 4.71
C ARG A 182 -11.77 11.52 5.68
N ASP A 183 -11.37 12.35 6.64
CA ASP A 183 -12.26 12.88 7.68
C ASP A 183 -13.35 13.79 7.10
N ARG A 184 -13.12 14.38 5.92
CA ARG A 184 -14.12 15.12 5.13
C ARG A 184 -14.98 14.23 4.23
N GLY A 185 -14.80 12.91 4.27
CA GLY A 185 -15.60 11.96 3.50
C GLY A 185 -15.05 11.64 2.12
N VAL A 186 -13.88 12.15 1.73
CA VAL A 186 -13.22 11.82 0.45
C VAL A 186 -12.74 10.37 0.48
N ALA A 187 -13.02 9.61 -0.57
CA ALA A 187 -12.39 8.30 -0.75
C ALA A 187 -10.97 8.49 -1.28
N VAL A 188 -9.98 7.95 -0.61
CA VAL A 188 -8.59 8.04 -1.04
C VAL A 188 -8.11 6.66 -1.47
N LEU A 189 -7.67 6.52 -2.71
CA LEU A 189 -6.91 5.36 -3.19
C LEU A 189 -5.46 5.79 -3.39
N LEU A 190 -4.57 5.25 -2.60
CA LEU A 190 -3.14 5.50 -2.76
C LEU A 190 -2.40 4.23 -3.19
N THR A 191 -1.39 4.40 -4.03
CA THR A 191 -0.40 3.35 -4.27
C THR A 191 0.84 3.63 -3.43
N THR A 192 1.45 2.61 -2.92
CA THR A 192 2.79 2.70 -2.32
C THR A 192 3.49 1.35 -2.33
N HIS A 193 4.80 1.39 -2.27
CA HIS A 193 5.65 0.23 -1.97
C HIS A 193 6.18 0.28 -0.53
N ASP A 194 5.94 1.38 0.19
CA ASP A 194 6.31 1.56 1.61
C ASP A 194 5.22 0.99 2.51
N LEU A 195 5.45 -0.22 3.01
CA LEU A 195 4.50 -0.97 3.83
C LEU A 195 4.29 -0.33 5.20
N GLU A 196 5.32 0.32 5.76
CA GLU A 196 5.21 1.07 7.01
C GLU A 196 4.30 2.30 6.86
N GLU A 197 4.35 2.95 5.68
CA GLU A 197 3.48 4.05 5.33
C GLU A 197 2.02 3.59 5.25
N ALA A 198 1.77 2.48 4.55
CA ALA A 198 0.44 1.90 4.45
C ALA A 198 -0.12 1.47 5.81
N GLU A 199 0.71 0.85 6.66
CA GLU A 199 0.31 0.43 8.02
C GLU A 199 -0.15 1.62 8.90
N LYS A 200 0.50 2.79 8.72
CA LYS A 200 0.21 3.99 9.53
C LYS A 200 -0.97 4.81 9.00
N LEU A 201 -1.24 4.75 7.70
CA LEU A 201 -2.15 5.68 7.04
C LEU A 201 -3.43 5.02 6.54
N ALA A 202 -3.36 3.77 6.07
CA ALA A 202 -4.48 3.12 5.43
C ALA A 202 -5.49 2.55 6.43
N ASP A 203 -6.77 2.78 6.16
CA ASP A 203 -7.88 2.11 6.83
C ASP A 203 -8.11 0.72 6.23
N HIS A 204 -7.78 0.56 4.94
CA HIS A 204 -7.94 -0.67 4.17
C HIS A 204 -6.74 -0.91 3.25
N VAL A 205 -6.34 -2.14 3.08
CA VAL A 205 -5.17 -2.54 2.29
C VAL A 205 -5.54 -3.64 1.33
N VAL A 206 -5.19 -3.45 0.07
CA VAL A 206 -5.29 -4.45 -0.99
C VAL A 206 -3.87 -4.78 -1.46
N ILE A 207 -3.40 -5.99 -1.18
CA ILE A 207 -2.08 -6.47 -1.61
C ILE A 207 -2.24 -7.20 -2.93
N ILE A 208 -1.51 -6.76 -3.95
CA ILE A 208 -1.53 -7.38 -5.28
C ILE A 208 -0.13 -7.84 -5.70
N ASP A 209 -0.08 -8.97 -6.38
CA ASP A 209 1.12 -9.42 -7.08
C ASP A 209 0.73 -10.14 -8.37
N HIS A 210 1.56 -9.98 -9.42
CA HIS A 210 1.29 -10.54 -10.75
C HIS A 210 -0.14 -10.32 -11.26
N GLY A 211 -0.73 -9.19 -10.90
CA GLY A 211 -2.07 -8.78 -11.35
C GLY A 211 -3.23 -9.43 -10.60
N VAL A 212 -3.00 -10.17 -9.53
CA VAL A 212 -4.03 -10.80 -8.69
C VAL A 212 -4.02 -10.25 -7.27
N VAL A 213 -5.16 -10.29 -6.58
CA VAL A 213 -5.24 -9.96 -5.15
C VAL A 213 -4.67 -11.12 -4.34
N LEU A 214 -3.69 -10.83 -3.49
CA LEU A 214 -3.15 -11.77 -2.52
C LEU A 214 -3.82 -11.63 -1.15
N ALA A 215 -4.17 -10.40 -0.77
CA ALA A 215 -4.86 -10.12 0.49
C ALA A 215 -5.67 -8.82 0.37
N ASP A 216 -6.78 -8.77 1.08
CA ASP A 216 -7.73 -7.67 1.11
C ASP A 216 -8.33 -7.57 2.52
N GLY A 217 -8.15 -6.43 3.21
CA GLY A 217 -8.61 -6.24 4.58
C GLY A 217 -8.00 -5.03 5.28
N THR A 218 -8.37 -4.80 6.53
CA THR A 218 -7.71 -3.79 7.34
C THR A 218 -6.26 -4.19 7.68
N PRO A 219 -5.31 -3.26 7.88
CA PRO A 219 -3.96 -3.60 8.31
C PRO A 219 -3.94 -4.56 9.52
N THR A 220 -4.81 -4.31 10.50
CA THR A 220 -4.91 -5.14 11.72
C THR A 220 -5.39 -6.56 11.42
N GLU A 221 -6.36 -6.74 10.54
CA GLU A 221 -6.85 -8.06 10.12
C GLU A 221 -5.78 -8.84 9.37
N LEU A 222 -5.09 -8.19 8.43
CA LEU A 222 -4.02 -8.81 7.65
C LEU A 222 -2.86 -9.24 8.53
N MET A 223 -2.44 -8.39 9.47
CA MET A 223 -1.41 -8.73 10.44
C MET A 223 -1.84 -9.89 11.37
N ARG A 224 -3.11 -9.95 11.76
CA ARG A 224 -3.64 -11.08 12.56
C ARG A 224 -3.72 -12.37 11.75
N ALA A 225 -4.20 -12.31 10.53
CA ALA A 225 -4.31 -13.49 9.66
C ALA A 225 -2.94 -14.11 9.35
N ALA A 226 -1.90 -13.28 9.29
CA ALA A 226 -0.53 -13.72 9.11
C ALA A 226 0.16 -14.14 10.41
N GLN A 227 -0.47 -13.91 11.59
CA GLN A 227 0.08 -14.36 12.86
C GLN A 227 0.28 -15.89 12.83
N GLY A 228 1.51 -16.31 12.52
CA GLY A 228 2.02 -17.56 13.04
C GLY A 228 2.29 -17.37 14.52
N ASP A 229 2.06 -18.42 15.32
CA ASP A 229 2.53 -18.47 16.70
C ASP A 229 4.05 -18.51 16.69
N GLU A 230 4.70 -17.33 16.50
CA GLU A 230 6.16 -17.24 16.45
C GLU A 230 6.67 -16.00 17.20
N VAL A 231 7.83 -16.17 17.84
CA VAL A 231 8.61 -15.08 18.41
C VAL A 231 9.91 -15.00 17.63
N ARG A 232 10.33 -13.81 17.22
CA ARG A 232 11.60 -13.57 16.56
C ARG A 232 12.53 -12.77 17.46
N PHE A 233 13.81 -13.14 17.49
CA PHE A 233 14.81 -12.37 18.20
C PHE A 233 16.16 -12.37 17.45
N GLY A 234 16.89 -11.25 17.59
CA GLY A 234 18.21 -11.06 17.02
C GLY A 234 19.31 -11.37 18.05
N ALA A 235 20.28 -12.21 17.67
CA ALA A 235 21.44 -12.57 18.47
C ALA A 235 22.63 -12.88 17.52
N PRO A 236 23.87 -13.12 18.02
CA PRO A 236 24.96 -13.55 17.15
C PRO A 236 24.59 -14.78 16.30
N SER A 237 25.09 -14.85 15.07
CA SER A 237 24.80 -15.96 14.15
C SER A 237 25.46 -17.28 14.60
N GLY A 238 24.83 -18.41 14.28
CA GLY A 238 25.37 -19.76 14.50
C GLY A 238 25.30 -20.23 15.95
N LEU A 239 24.38 -19.73 16.76
CA LEU A 239 24.20 -20.20 18.14
C LEU A 239 23.58 -21.60 18.18
N ASP A 240 24.08 -22.43 19.12
CA ASP A 240 23.37 -23.65 19.51
C ASP A 240 22.15 -23.28 20.36
N VAL A 241 20.99 -23.30 19.75
CA VAL A 241 19.70 -22.97 20.39
C VAL A 241 18.98 -24.17 20.98
N SER A 242 19.59 -25.35 21.02
CA SER A 242 18.98 -26.59 21.51
C SER A 242 18.54 -26.45 22.97
N SER A 243 19.41 -25.88 23.83
CA SER A 243 19.08 -25.66 25.25
C SER A 243 17.96 -24.64 25.46
N LEU A 244 17.86 -23.63 24.61
CA LEU A 244 16.73 -22.71 24.60
C LEU A 244 15.44 -23.46 24.21
N GLY A 245 15.48 -24.25 23.13
CA GLY A 245 14.33 -25.03 22.66
C GLY A 245 13.78 -25.97 23.73
N GLU A 246 14.67 -26.68 24.45
CA GLU A 246 14.27 -27.54 25.60
C GLU A 246 13.64 -26.74 26.73
N ARG A 247 14.21 -25.57 27.06
CA ARG A 247 13.73 -24.70 28.17
C ARG A 247 12.35 -24.13 27.92
N ILE A 248 12.05 -23.77 26.67
CA ILE A 248 10.77 -23.14 26.29
C ILE A 248 9.75 -24.14 25.73
N GLY A 249 10.16 -25.39 25.49
CA GLY A 249 9.29 -26.42 24.93
C GLY A 249 8.82 -26.13 23.48
N ALA A 250 9.65 -25.42 22.70
CA ALA A 250 9.33 -25.01 21.34
C ALA A 250 10.54 -25.15 20.42
N VAL A 251 10.28 -25.32 19.12
CA VAL A 251 11.34 -25.37 18.10
C VAL A 251 11.91 -23.98 17.89
N VAL A 252 13.24 -23.86 17.96
CA VAL A 252 13.98 -22.63 17.66
C VAL A 252 14.87 -22.88 16.45
N THR A 253 14.80 -22.01 15.45
CA THR A 253 15.60 -22.11 14.22
C THR A 253 16.23 -20.77 13.89
N GLU A 254 17.41 -20.78 13.32
CA GLU A 254 18.03 -19.59 12.71
C GLU A 254 17.46 -19.45 11.29
N ALA A 255 16.59 -18.46 11.06
CA ALA A 255 15.94 -18.22 9.77
C ALA A 255 16.85 -17.49 8.77
N SER A 256 17.68 -16.58 9.29
CA SER A 256 18.78 -15.92 8.58
C SER A 256 19.92 -15.66 9.57
N PRO A 257 21.17 -15.40 9.11
CA PRO A 257 22.29 -15.23 10.00
C PRO A 257 22.03 -14.20 11.10
N GLY A 258 21.97 -14.68 12.37
CA GLY A 258 21.68 -13.85 13.55
C GLY A 258 20.21 -13.55 13.83
N GLU A 259 19.28 -14.04 13.03
CA GLU A 259 17.82 -13.94 13.27
C GLU A 259 17.24 -15.31 13.61
N TYR A 260 16.68 -15.44 14.81
CA TYR A 260 16.12 -16.67 15.36
C TYR A 260 14.61 -16.59 15.43
N VAL A 261 13.95 -17.71 15.09
CA VAL A 261 12.50 -17.87 15.13
C VAL A 261 12.14 -18.99 16.10
N VAL A 262 11.26 -18.69 17.04
CA VAL A 262 10.67 -19.64 17.97
C VAL A 262 9.26 -19.95 17.48
N ALA A 263 8.97 -21.19 17.14
CA ALA A 263 7.67 -21.65 16.67
C ALA A 263 6.71 -21.83 17.86
N SER A 264 6.30 -20.73 18.47
CA SER A 264 5.34 -20.72 19.59
C SER A 264 4.73 -19.34 19.80
N ALA A 265 3.52 -19.30 20.34
CA ALA A 265 2.82 -18.08 20.68
C ALA A 265 3.62 -17.17 21.63
N ALA A 266 3.62 -15.87 21.34
CA ALA A 266 4.30 -14.88 22.16
C ALA A 266 3.57 -14.68 23.50
N THR A 267 4.14 -15.24 24.57
CA THR A 267 3.68 -15.02 25.93
C THR A 267 4.75 -14.28 26.75
N PRO A 268 4.37 -13.54 27.81
CA PRO A 268 5.34 -12.91 28.70
C PRO A 268 6.37 -13.90 29.26
N THR A 269 5.94 -15.13 29.55
CA THR A 269 6.83 -16.20 30.03
C THR A 269 7.86 -16.63 28.99
N MET A 270 7.44 -16.73 27.71
CA MET A 270 8.30 -17.05 26.59
C MET A 270 9.38 -15.96 26.40
N VAL A 271 8.96 -14.69 26.37
CA VAL A 271 9.86 -13.55 26.25
C VAL A 271 10.88 -13.53 27.40
N ALA A 272 10.40 -13.76 28.64
CA ALA A 272 11.28 -13.83 29.81
C ALA A 272 12.29 -14.99 29.72
N ALA A 273 11.89 -16.16 29.22
CA ALA A 273 12.78 -17.30 29.06
C ALA A 273 13.86 -17.05 28.01
N ILE A 274 13.51 -16.44 26.86
CA ILE A 274 14.48 -16.07 25.81
C ILE A 274 15.50 -15.08 26.35
N THR A 275 15.04 -13.99 26.99
CA THR A 275 15.92 -12.94 27.52
C THR A 275 16.80 -13.44 28.65
N ALA A 276 16.29 -14.32 29.53
CA ALA A 276 17.07 -14.93 30.57
C ALA A 276 18.16 -15.87 30.00
N TRP A 277 17.84 -16.67 29.00
CA TRP A 277 18.79 -17.56 28.33
C TRP A 277 19.93 -16.78 27.68
N LEU A 278 19.64 -15.69 26.96
CA LEU A 278 20.64 -14.81 26.38
C LEU A 278 21.54 -14.18 27.46
N ALA A 279 20.95 -13.72 28.56
CA ALA A 279 21.68 -13.14 29.67
C ALA A 279 22.63 -14.15 30.38
N GLU A 280 22.20 -15.40 30.58
CA GLU A 280 23.02 -16.49 31.16
C GLU A 280 24.23 -16.81 30.28
N MET A 281 24.15 -16.60 28.96
CA MET A 281 25.23 -16.82 28.01
C MET A 281 26.03 -15.55 27.68
N ASP A 282 25.75 -14.43 28.35
CA ASP A 282 26.33 -13.10 28.10
C ASP A 282 26.23 -12.67 26.61
N LEU A 283 25.09 -12.99 25.98
CA LEU A 283 24.82 -12.69 24.57
C LEU A 283 23.97 -11.42 24.42
N PRO A 284 24.28 -10.54 23.45
CA PRO A 284 23.48 -9.36 23.18
C PRO A 284 22.13 -9.74 22.53
N LEU A 285 21.06 -9.04 22.91
CA LEU A 285 19.79 -9.03 22.22
C LEU A 285 19.75 -7.83 21.28
N ALA A 286 19.71 -8.08 19.96
CA ALA A 286 19.67 -7.01 18.97
C ALA A 286 18.26 -6.51 18.67
N ASP A 287 17.28 -7.43 18.62
CA ASP A 287 15.87 -7.15 18.37
C ASP A 287 15.02 -8.25 19.02
N LEU A 288 13.79 -7.92 19.45
CA LEU A 288 12.84 -8.89 19.96
C LEU A 288 11.45 -8.54 19.47
N ARG A 289 10.88 -9.41 18.64
CA ARG A 289 9.54 -9.27 18.09
C ARG A 289 8.66 -10.38 18.61
N ALA A 290 7.72 -10.01 19.46
CA ALA A 290 6.80 -10.93 20.09
C ALA A 290 5.35 -10.53 19.81
N GLY A 291 4.64 -11.31 19.04
CA GLY A 291 3.18 -11.26 18.91
C GLY A 291 2.55 -10.26 17.94
N ARG A 292 3.20 -9.20 17.47
CA ARG A 292 2.66 -8.36 16.38
C ARG A 292 3.56 -8.45 15.16
N GLN A 293 3.10 -9.12 14.13
CA GLN A 293 3.72 -9.04 12.81
C GLN A 293 3.44 -7.65 12.23
N ARG A 294 4.38 -7.15 11.43
CA ARG A 294 4.22 -5.95 10.62
C ARG A 294 3.57 -6.33 9.29
N LEU A 295 2.98 -5.34 8.64
CA LEU A 295 2.45 -5.53 7.29
C LEU A 295 3.53 -6.00 6.30
N GLU A 296 4.80 -5.66 6.57
CA GLU A 296 5.96 -6.15 5.81
C GLU A 296 6.14 -7.67 5.90
N ASP A 297 5.99 -8.26 7.08
CA ASP A 297 6.09 -9.72 7.28
C ASP A 297 4.96 -10.45 6.52
N VAL A 298 3.75 -9.86 6.54
CA VAL A 298 2.59 -10.36 5.78
C VAL A 298 2.89 -10.35 4.29
N PHE A 299 3.37 -9.22 3.79
CA PHE A 299 3.69 -9.03 2.38
C PHE A 299 4.75 -10.01 1.88
N LEU A 300 5.88 -10.13 2.61
CA LEU A 300 6.97 -11.04 2.26
C LEU A 300 6.50 -12.51 2.21
N ARG A 301 5.65 -12.92 3.16
CA ARG A 301 5.09 -14.28 3.17
C ARG A 301 4.20 -14.54 1.97
N LEU A 302 3.25 -13.64 1.69
CA LEU A 302 2.32 -13.79 0.58
C LEU A 302 3.01 -13.79 -0.79
N THR A 303 4.05 -12.97 -0.97
CA THR A 303 4.81 -12.91 -2.23
C THR A 303 5.79 -14.07 -2.39
N ALA A 304 6.33 -14.63 -1.29
CA ALA A 304 7.17 -15.83 -1.32
C ALA A 304 6.36 -17.08 -1.72
N ASP A 305 5.14 -17.24 -1.18
CA ASP A 305 4.24 -18.34 -1.50
C ASP A 305 3.78 -18.28 -2.97
N ALA A 306 3.58 -17.08 -3.52
CA ALA A 306 3.21 -16.88 -4.92
C ALA A 306 4.34 -17.25 -5.91
N THR A 307 5.60 -17.25 -5.48
CA THR A 307 6.78 -17.59 -6.29
C THR A 307 7.20 -19.07 -6.17
N ALA A 308 6.61 -19.82 -5.22
CA ALA A 308 6.89 -21.26 -5.11
C ALA A 308 6.34 -21.99 -6.34
N PRO A 309 7.17 -22.80 -7.09
CA PRO A 309 6.67 -23.53 -8.24
C PRO A 309 5.59 -24.53 -7.78
N ALA A 310 4.42 -24.49 -8.43
CA ALA A 310 3.34 -25.43 -8.17
C ALA A 310 3.91 -26.85 -8.22
N ALA A 311 3.78 -27.61 -7.13
CA ALA A 311 4.22 -28.99 -7.05
C ALA A 311 3.55 -29.77 -8.19
N GLU A 312 4.32 -30.32 -9.12
CA GLU A 312 3.81 -31.18 -10.18
C GLU A 312 2.99 -32.32 -9.56
N PRO A 313 1.77 -32.57 -10.04
CA PRO A 313 1.00 -33.72 -9.57
C PRO A 313 1.81 -35.00 -9.88
N ALA A 314 2.11 -35.76 -8.85
CA ALA A 314 2.88 -37.02 -8.94
C ALA A 314 2.29 -37.88 -10.03
N ALA A 315 3.07 -38.07 -11.13
CA ALA A 315 2.72 -38.89 -12.25
C ALA A 315 2.51 -40.34 -11.77
N GLY A 316 1.26 -40.77 -11.81
CA GLY A 316 0.85 -42.12 -11.42
C GLY A 316 1.71 -43.18 -12.11
N ARG A 317 2.46 -43.93 -11.32
CA ARG A 317 3.17 -45.13 -11.76
C ARG A 317 2.16 -46.09 -12.40
N ARG A 318 2.03 -46.09 -13.73
CA ARG A 318 1.39 -47.15 -14.49
C ARG A 318 2.20 -48.45 -14.30
N ARG A 319 1.66 -49.34 -13.48
CA ARG A 319 2.09 -50.73 -13.41
C ARG A 319 1.93 -51.37 -14.81
N ARG A 320 3.03 -51.61 -15.49
CA ARG A 320 3.05 -52.55 -16.62
C ARG A 320 2.88 -53.98 -16.06
N SER A 321 1.70 -54.55 -16.22
CA SER A 321 1.52 -55.98 -16.08
C SER A 321 2.11 -56.67 -17.35
N ARG A 322 3.09 -57.53 -17.15
CA ARG A 322 3.55 -58.49 -18.15
C ARG A 322 2.47 -59.56 -18.30
N ARG A 323 2.03 -59.76 -19.49
CA ARG A 323 1.79 -61.08 -20.10
C ARG A 323 2.12 -61.03 -21.60
#